data_ef6dc0bd7d6087587669886245703973
#
_entry.id   ef6dc0bd7d6087587669886245703973
#
_cell.length_a   1.000
_cell.length_b   1.000
_cell.length_c   1.000
_cell.angle_alpha   90.00
_cell.angle_beta   90.00
_cell.angle_gamma   90.00
#
_symmetry.space_group_name_H-M   'P 1'
#
loop_
_entity.id
_entity.type
_entity.pdbx_description
1 polymer ?
#
loop_
_entity_poly.entity_id
_entity_poly.type
_entity_poly.pdbx_seq_one_letter_code
_entity_poly.pdbx_strand_id
1 'polypeptide(L)'
;MSAKIIAFPRPRQPPAAPAPTLWSVFEERAARNPRKRAVRDADGSMTYAELLNLSAQLGRAFLREAERQPRRRRIGMLGQNSAVHLATLLGCARAGLAMVPINWRLAEEEWCWQARDAAMCAVVEGFGHRMPEDFMAADEISAIGQSTIRMLPREPVTEAERGSPGDTVVIGYTSGTTGRPKGACLSQAAMLANARHSQALFEITADDRVLTMLPMFHLGGLNIQTVPALLAGAEIILHQKFDAEAFFDALTRHRPTLTLLVPAVMQALVEHRRWATADLSSLRAAGAGSSVVPLALIEAFQSRGVPIQQVYGSTETAPIAIAQSREEAWAAPGSIGRPVGDCEARLGPGGEIQLRGPSIMTGYLDDPAATAESLVEGWYRTGDIGSVDAEGRWWFTDRLKHMIISGGENISPAEVERVLAQAPGVLECAVIGRPDTKWGEVPLAVVVAGPGFDERKVLAFFEGRLARFKQPRAVAVVPALPRTALGKVNLPALRAMVAAPP
;
A
#
# COMPACT_ATOMS: atom_id res chain seq x y z
N MET A 1 -36.00 59.31 26.19
CA MET A 1 -34.91 58.64 26.95
C MET A 1 -34.58 57.36 26.21
N SER A 2 -33.47 57.36 25.48
CA SER A 2 -32.99 56.15 24.74
C SER A 2 -32.20 55.26 25.68
N ALA A 3 -32.66 54.04 25.84
CA ALA A 3 -31.94 53.00 26.61
C ALA A 3 -30.66 52.58 25.88
N LYS A 4 -29.49 52.79 26.48
CA LYS A 4 -28.21 52.27 26.02
C LYS A 4 -28.16 50.78 26.33
N ILE A 5 -28.18 49.95 25.27
CA ILE A 5 -27.89 48.54 25.41
C ILE A 5 -26.39 48.39 25.63
N ILE A 6 -25.98 47.95 26.83
CA ILE A 6 -24.60 47.59 27.15
C ILE A 6 -24.38 46.17 26.61
N ALA A 7 -23.67 46.03 25.48
CA ALA A 7 -23.26 44.74 24.97
C ALA A 7 -22.15 44.14 25.86
N PHE A 8 -22.42 43.07 26.57
CA PHE A 8 -21.40 42.31 27.26
C PHE A 8 -20.44 41.68 26.24
N PRO A 9 -19.11 41.74 26.45
CA PRO A 9 -18.16 41.09 25.58
C PRO A 9 -18.43 39.57 25.64
N ARG A 10 -18.60 38.96 24.46
CA ARG A 10 -18.68 37.47 24.36
C ARG A 10 -17.40 36.90 24.96
N PRO A 11 -17.48 35.84 25.80
CA PRO A 11 -16.29 35.18 26.30
C PRO A 11 -15.46 34.72 25.08
N ARG A 12 -14.16 35.02 25.08
CA ARG A 12 -13.22 34.51 24.08
C ARG A 12 -13.30 33.00 24.11
N GLN A 13 -13.69 32.40 23.00
CA GLN A 13 -13.55 30.96 22.86
C GLN A 13 -12.07 30.60 23.07
N PRO A 14 -11.75 29.58 23.88
CA PRO A 14 -10.39 29.14 24.02
C PRO A 14 -9.86 28.78 22.61
N PRO A 15 -8.57 29.03 22.33
CA PRO A 15 -7.97 28.64 21.05
C PRO A 15 -8.26 27.16 20.80
N ALA A 16 -8.70 26.84 19.60
CA ALA A 16 -8.93 25.44 19.21
C ALA A 16 -7.65 24.63 19.49
N ALA A 17 -7.82 23.45 20.09
CA ALA A 17 -6.68 22.56 20.30
C ALA A 17 -5.94 22.33 18.96
N PRO A 18 -4.60 22.30 18.94
CA PRO A 18 -3.86 22.07 17.72
C PRO A 18 -4.30 20.74 17.08
N ALA A 19 -4.41 20.72 15.76
CA ALA A 19 -4.76 19.51 15.04
C ALA A 19 -3.72 18.41 15.30
N PRO A 20 -4.15 17.15 15.51
CA PRO A 20 -3.25 16.08 15.92
C PRO A 20 -2.24 15.72 14.80
N THR A 21 -1.04 15.34 15.23
CA THR A 21 0.00 14.74 14.39
C THR A 21 0.04 13.22 14.60
N LEU A 22 0.75 12.50 13.72
CA LEU A 22 1.01 11.08 13.89
C LEU A 22 1.73 10.80 15.22
N TRP A 23 2.71 11.68 15.56
CA TRP A 23 3.44 11.59 16.82
C TRP A 23 2.53 11.81 18.03
N SER A 24 1.77 12.90 18.07
CA SER A 24 0.95 13.22 19.24
C SER A 24 -0.11 12.17 19.55
N VAL A 25 -0.70 11.56 18.50
CA VAL A 25 -1.64 10.44 18.68
C VAL A 25 -0.93 9.20 19.23
N PHE A 26 0.25 8.87 18.71
CA PHE A 26 1.02 7.73 19.21
C PHE A 26 1.50 7.95 20.65
N GLU A 27 2.01 9.15 20.97
CA GLU A 27 2.45 9.54 22.30
C GLU A 27 1.32 9.41 23.34
N GLU A 28 0.11 9.87 22.99
CA GLU A 28 -1.08 9.69 23.84
C GLU A 28 -1.38 8.19 24.08
N ARG A 29 -1.27 7.34 23.04
CA ARG A 29 -1.48 5.90 23.20
C ARG A 29 -0.43 5.26 24.10
N ALA A 30 0.84 5.61 23.92
CA ALA A 30 1.93 5.14 24.76
C ALA A 30 1.79 5.58 26.22
N ALA A 31 1.33 6.80 26.46
CA ALA A 31 1.06 7.30 27.81
C ALA A 31 -0.09 6.53 28.50
N ARG A 32 -1.15 6.17 27.78
CA ARG A 32 -2.28 5.42 28.31
C ARG A 32 -1.93 3.97 28.67
N ASN A 33 -1.07 3.31 27.90
CA ASN A 33 -0.74 1.91 28.05
C ASN A 33 0.77 1.63 27.91
N PRO A 34 1.65 2.24 28.73
CA PRO A 34 3.10 2.24 28.51
C PRO A 34 3.72 0.82 28.54
N ARG A 35 3.19 -0.09 29.34
CA ARG A 35 3.71 -1.46 29.50
C ARG A 35 3.12 -2.45 28.51
N LYS A 36 2.10 -2.05 27.76
CA LYS A 36 1.50 -2.92 26.74
C LYS A 36 2.50 -3.15 25.60
N ARG A 37 2.50 -4.36 25.08
CA ARG A 37 3.30 -4.69 23.90
C ARG A 37 2.75 -3.96 22.69
N ALA A 38 3.60 -3.18 22.02
CA ALA A 38 3.29 -2.49 20.76
C ALA A 38 3.67 -3.36 19.55
N VAL A 39 4.86 -3.96 19.59
CA VAL A 39 5.41 -4.73 18.46
C VAL A 39 6.09 -5.98 18.99
N ARG A 40 5.93 -7.06 18.24
CA ARG A 40 6.70 -8.28 18.35
C ARG A 40 7.30 -8.58 16.98
N ASP A 41 8.61 -8.67 16.88
CA ASP A 41 9.32 -9.00 15.65
C ASP A 41 10.39 -10.08 15.90
N ALA A 42 11.26 -10.31 14.92
CA ALA A 42 12.33 -11.31 15.02
C ALA A 42 13.39 -10.99 16.10
N ASP A 43 13.56 -9.72 16.45
CA ASP A 43 14.54 -9.28 17.47
C ASP A 43 13.94 -9.34 18.90
N GLY A 44 12.64 -9.62 19.02
CA GLY A 44 11.96 -9.71 20.30
C GLY A 44 10.64 -8.97 20.36
N SER A 45 10.40 -8.24 21.44
CA SER A 45 9.19 -7.42 21.58
C SER A 45 9.50 -6.09 22.25
N MET A 46 8.77 -5.06 21.85
CA MET A 46 8.81 -3.73 22.44
C MET A 46 7.44 -3.35 22.99
N THR A 47 7.43 -2.73 24.15
CA THR A 47 6.26 -2.06 24.70
C THR A 47 6.01 -0.72 24.01
N TYR A 48 4.85 -0.13 24.23
CA TYR A 48 4.54 1.21 23.73
C TYR A 48 5.52 2.26 24.24
N ALA A 49 5.93 2.19 25.50
CA ALA A 49 6.91 3.10 26.08
C ALA A 49 8.31 2.95 25.45
N GLU A 50 8.75 1.71 25.21
CA GLU A 50 10.03 1.44 24.58
C GLU A 50 10.07 1.92 23.12
N LEU A 51 8.99 1.66 22.37
CA LEU A 51 8.87 2.14 20.98
C LEU A 51 8.82 3.68 20.93
N LEU A 52 8.08 4.32 21.85
CA LEU A 52 8.04 5.78 21.96
C LEU A 52 9.43 6.37 22.21
N ASN A 53 10.18 5.81 23.17
CA ASN A 53 11.51 6.27 23.50
C ASN A 53 12.46 6.09 22.31
N LEU A 54 12.46 4.94 21.65
CA LEU A 54 13.27 4.71 20.46
C LEU A 54 12.94 5.69 19.35
N SER A 55 11.66 5.92 19.08
CA SER A 55 11.20 6.87 18.06
C SER A 55 11.65 8.30 18.36
N ALA A 56 11.56 8.74 19.63
CA ALA A 56 12.01 10.05 20.06
C ALA A 56 13.51 10.23 19.92
N GLN A 57 14.31 9.19 20.25
CA GLN A 57 15.76 9.18 20.11
C GLN A 57 16.20 9.25 18.65
N LEU A 58 15.55 8.46 17.78
CA LEU A 58 15.76 8.51 16.33
C LEU A 58 15.41 9.88 15.77
N GLY A 59 14.26 10.46 16.15
CA GLY A 59 13.84 11.79 15.72
C GLY A 59 14.88 12.87 16.05
N ARG A 60 15.50 12.80 17.24
CA ARG A 60 16.60 13.70 17.62
C ARG A 60 17.88 13.46 16.78
N ALA A 61 18.22 12.21 16.51
CA ALA A 61 19.35 11.90 15.64
C ALA A 61 19.11 12.44 14.22
N PHE A 62 17.92 12.25 13.68
CA PHE A 62 17.52 12.75 12.36
C PHE A 62 17.57 14.28 12.25
N LEU A 63 17.16 14.99 13.31
CA LEU A 63 17.25 16.44 13.35
C LEU A 63 18.69 16.91 13.26
N ARG A 64 19.62 16.27 13.98
CA ARG A 64 21.06 16.60 13.90
C ARG A 64 21.60 16.44 12.49
N GLU A 65 21.22 15.38 11.78
CA GLU A 65 21.64 15.18 10.40
C GLU A 65 21.02 16.20 9.45
N ALA A 66 19.74 16.53 9.63
CA ALA A 66 19.07 17.54 8.84
C ALA A 66 19.59 18.97 9.12
N GLU A 67 20.03 19.27 10.35
CA GLU A 67 20.65 20.55 10.71
C GLU A 67 22.05 20.73 10.08
N ARG A 68 22.78 19.63 9.88
CA ARG A 68 24.07 19.64 9.12
C ARG A 68 23.84 19.89 7.62
N GLN A 69 22.68 19.48 7.10
CA GLN A 69 22.34 19.56 5.69
C GLN A 69 20.94 20.20 5.50
N PRO A 70 20.76 21.52 5.70
CA PRO A 70 19.44 22.15 5.78
C PRO A 70 18.54 21.98 4.55
N ARG A 71 19.13 21.69 3.37
CA ARG A 71 18.41 21.42 2.12
C ARG A 71 17.94 19.97 2.00
N ARG A 72 18.41 19.07 2.86
CA ARG A 72 18.10 17.64 2.86
C ARG A 72 17.34 17.31 4.15
N ARG A 73 16.04 17.11 4.01
CA ARG A 73 15.14 16.88 5.17
C ARG A 73 14.41 15.55 5.09
N ARG A 74 15.02 14.54 4.46
CA ARG A 74 14.41 13.22 4.25
C ARG A 74 15.35 12.14 4.78
N ILE A 75 14.73 11.11 5.38
CA ILE A 75 15.39 9.97 6.00
C ILE A 75 15.00 8.71 5.22
N GLY A 76 15.97 8.06 4.60
CA GLY A 76 15.77 6.76 3.98
C GLY A 76 15.55 5.68 5.03
N MET A 77 14.70 4.71 4.75
CA MET A 77 14.57 3.48 5.53
C MET A 77 14.76 2.27 4.60
N LEU A 78 15.94 1.65 4.68
CA LEU A 78 16.32 0.48 3.89
C LEU A 78 16.38 -0.77 4.77
N GLY A 79 15.53 -1.76 4.50
CA GLY A 79 15.56 -3.02 5.24
C GLY A 79 14.23 -3.77 5.21
N GLN A 80 14.26 -4.98 5.74
CA GLN A 80 13.05 -5.78 5.94
C GLN A 80 12.20 -5.20 7.07
N ASN A 81 10.97 -5.68 7.22
CA ASN A 81 10.06 -5.23 8.27
C ASN A 81 10.68 -5.40 9.67
N SER A 82 10.61 -4.35 10.48
CA SER A 82 11.13 -4.36 11.86
C SER A 82 10.48 -3.25 12.70
N ALA A 83 10.59 -3.35 14.01
CA ALA A 83 10.16 -2.28 14.92
C ALA A 83 10.90 -0.96 14.64
N VAL A 84 12.14 -1.02 14.15
CA VAL A 84 12.92 0.15 13.73
C VAL A 84 12.26 0.89 12.57
N HIS A 85 11.59 0.20 11.65
CA HIS A 85 10.81 0.82 10.57
C HIS A 85 9.71 1.74 11.11
N LEU A 86 8.95 1.25 12.10
CA LEU A 86 7.90 2.04 12.77
C LEU A 86 8.50 3.18 13.59
N ALA A 87 9.59 2.91 14.30
CA ALA A 87 10.30 3.93 15.07
C ALA A 87 10.87 5.05 14.17
N THR A 88 11.34 4.71 12.97
CA THR A 88 11.82 5.68 11.97
C THR A 88 10.69 6.58 11.50
N LEU A 89 9.52 6.01 11.15
CA LEU A 89 8.34 6.78 10.76
C LEU A 89 7.92 7.78 11.86
N LEU A 90 7.79 7.27 13.09
CA LEU A 90 7.36 8.09 14.23
C LEU A 90 8.42 9.14 14.62
N GLY A 91 9.71 8.80 14.49
CA GLY A 91 10.82 9.73 14.69
C GLY A 91 10.81 10.86 13.66
N CYS A 92 10.54 10.55 12.39
CA CYS A 92 10.35 11.54 11.33
C CYS A 92 9.13 12.42 11.62
N ALA A 93 8.00 11.82 12.00
CA ALA A 93 6.79 12.57 12.36
C ALA A 93 7.05 13.58 13.47
N ARG A 94 7.73 13.16 14.55
CA ARG A 94 8.13 14.03 15.66
C ARG A 94 9.05 15.17 15.23
N ALA A 95 10.00 14.88 14.35
CA ALA A 95 11.03 15.82 13.92
C ALA A 95 10.58 16.79 12.80
N GLY A 96 9.38 16.62 12.22
CA GLY A 96 8.93 17.36 11.04
C GLY A 96 9.75 17.02 9.79
N LEU A 97 10.15 15.75 9.65
CA LEU A 97 10.92 15.22 8.55
C LEU A 97 10.09 14.15 7.80
N ALA A 98 10.50 13.82 6.57
CA ALA A 98 9.87 12.75 5.81
C ALA A 98 10.70 11.47 5.80
N MET A 99 10.05 10.33 6.06
CA MET A 99 10.61 9.01 5.81
C MET A 99 10.43 8.64 4.34
N VAL A 100 11.46 8.09 3.72
CA VAL A 100 11.44 7.49 2.39
C VAL A 100 11.67 5.99 2.56
N PRO A 101 10.62 5.17 2.52
CA PRO A 101 10.77 3.71 2.61
C PRO A 101 11.36 3.19 1.30
N ILE A 102 12.58 2.62 1.38
CA ILE A 102 13.32 2.10 0.22
C ILE A 102 12.99 0.61 0.05
N ASN A 103 12.60 0.24 -1.15
CA ASN A 103 12.37 -1.17 -1.48
C ASN A 103 13.71 -1.92 -1.57
N TRP A 104 14.01 -2.72 -0.56
CA TRP A 104 15.24 -3.50 -0.46
C TRP A 104 15.42 -4.57 -1.55
N ARG A 105 14.40 -4.83 -2.37
CA ARG A 105 14.44 -5.77 -3.50
C ARG A 105 14.92 -5.13 -4.80
N LEU A 106 15.07 -3.82 -4.82
CA LEU A 106 15.62 -3.09 -5.98
C LEU A 106 17.14 -3.27 -6.02
N ALA A 107 17.73 -2.95 -7.16
CA ALA A 107 19.18 -2.90 -7.30
C ALA A 107 19.77 -1.71 -6.52
N GLU A 108 21.05 -1.82 -6.13
CA GLU A 108 21.76 -0.77 -5.39
C GLU A 108 21.75 0.58 -6.13
N GLU A 109 21.88 0.57 -7.45
CA GLU A 109 21.81 1.77 -8.28
C GLU A 109 20.44 2.47 -8.15
N GLU A 110 19.35 1.72 -8.02
CA GLU A 110 18.00 2.26 -7.83
C GLU A 110 17.84 2.85 -6.43
N TRP A 111 18.46 2.27 -5.39
CA TRP A 111 18.50 2.85 -4.05
C TRP A 111 19.27 4.18 -4.06
N CYS A 112 20.44 4.20 -4.70
CA CYS A 112 21.27 5.39 -4.83
C CYS A 112 20.52 6.50 -5.59
N TRP A 113 19.81 6.13 -6.65
CA TRP A 113 18.99 7.07 -7.39
C TRP A 113 17.88 7.66 -6.51
N GLN A 114 17.12 6.83 -5.77
CA GLN A 114 16.08 7.32 -4.86
C GLN A 114 16.64 8.22 -3.77
N ALA A 115 17.81 7.90 -3.24
CA ALA A 115 18.46 8.70 -2.19
C ALA A 115 18.83 10.10 -2.70
N ARG A 116 19.31 10.23 -3.94
CA ARG A 116 19.59 11.52 -4.60
C ARG A 116 18.33 12.27 -4.92
N ASP A 117 17.37 11.62 -5.57
CA ASP A 117 16.10 12.21 -6.00
C ASP A 117 15.32 12.77 -4.80
N ALA A 118 15.25 12.00 -3.71
CA ALA A 118 14.64 12.47 -2.47
C ALA A 118 15.54 13.40 -1.63
N ALA A 119 16.76 13.71 -2.05
CA ALA A 119 17.71 14.51 -1.27
C ALA A 119 17.78 14.04 0.20
N MET A 120 18.08 12.77 0.44
CA MET A 120 18.16 12.22 1.79
C MET A 120 19.40 12.74 2.52
N CYS A 121 19.26 13.08 3.82
CA CYS A 121 20.40 13.42 4.68
C CYS A 121 20.95 12.21 5.43
N ALA A 122 20.12 11.20 5.68
CA ALA A 122 20.54 9.97 6.33
C ALA A 122 19.70 8.78 5.83
N VAL A 123 20.25 7.57 5.97
CA VAL A 123 19.53 6.31 5.72
C VAL A 123 19.65 5.43 6.97
N VAL A 124 18.51 4.98 7.46
CA VAL A 124 18.42 3.94 8.49
C VAL A 124 18.56 2.59 7.81
N GLU A 125 19.57 1.84 8.19
CA GLU A 125 19.92 0.53 7.63
C GLU A 125 19.46 -0.60 8.56
N GLY A 126 18.62 -1.49 8.04
CA GLY A 126 18.06 -2.62 8.78
C GLY A 126 18.36 -3.97 8.12
N PHE A 127 18.45 -5.00 8.93
CA PHE A 127 18.52 -6.44 8.56
C PHE A 127 19.19 -6.77 7.22
N GLY A 128 20.54 -6.73 7.21
CA GLY A 128 21.33 -7.26 6.09
C GLY A 128 21.38 -6.38 4.83
N HIS A 129 20.74 -5.23 4.87
CA HIS A 129 20.76 -4.27 3.77
C HIS A 129 21.54 -3.02 4.17
N ARG A 130 22.51 -2.63 3.35
CA ARG A 130 23.34 -1.43 3.51
C ARG A 130 23.45 -0.70 2.20
N MET A 131 23.47 0.61 2.28
CA MET A 131 23.82 1.44 1.13
C MET A 131 25.31 1.28 0.79
N PRO A 132 25.71 1.41 -0.49
CA PRO A 132 27.13 1.39 -0.88
C PRO A 132 27.90 2.50 -0.15
N GLU A 133 29.02 2.14 0.49
CA GLU A 133 29.82 3.06 1.33
C GLU A 133 30.39 4.23 0.52
N ASP A 134 30.91 3.95 -0.69
CA ASP A 134 31.46 4.98 -1.58
C ASP A 134 30.39 5.99 -2.01
N PHE A 135 29.15 5.51 -2.26
CA PHE A 135 28.01 6.36 -2.57
C PHE A 135 27.65 7.27 -1.38
N MET A 136 27.54 6.69 -0.18
CA MET A 136 27.18 7.44 1.03
C MET A 136 28.21 8.53 1.34
N ALA A 137 29.51 8.23 1.18
CA ALA A 137 30.59 9.20 1.37
C ALA A 137 30.57 10.32 0.31
N ALA A 138 30.37 9.98 -0.97
CA ALA A 138 30.36 10.95 -2.06
C ALA A 138 29.17 11.91 -2.00
N ASP A 139 28.01 11.44 -1.55
CA ASP A 139 26.78 12.23 -1.42
C ASP A 139 26.56 12.79 0.01
N GLU A 140 27.53 12.64 0.91
CA GLU A 140 27.49 13.11 2.31
C GLU A 140 26.25 12.62 3.09
N ILE A 141 25.78 11.40 2.79
CA ILE A 141 24.61 10.80 3.45
C ILE A 141 25.05 9.98 4.65
N SER A 142 24.47 10.20 5.83
CA SER A 142 24.79 9.48 7.05
C SER A 142 24.12 8.10 7.11
N ALA A 143 24.89 7.03 7.41
CA ALA A 143 24.34 5.72 7.71
C ALA A 143 23.97 5.60 9.20
N ILE A 144 22.75 5.19 9.50
CA ILE A 144 22.26 4.92 10.86
C ILE A 144 21.99 3.41 10.97
N GLY A 145 23.05 2.64 11.20
CA GLY A 145 22.97 1.20 11.34
C GLY A 145 22.53 0.74 12.73
N GLN A 146 22.34 -0.56 12.91
CA GLN A 146 21.90 -1.15 14.19
C GLN A 146 22.87 -0.86 15.36
N SER A 147 24.17 -0.79 15.11
CA SER A 147 25.15 -0.41 16.13
C SER A 147 24.92 1.01 16.64
N THR A 148 24.68 1.96 15.73
CA THR A 148 24.34 3.35 16.06
C THR A 148 23.05 3.42 16.87
N ILE A 149 22.02 2.70 16.45
CA ILE A 149 20.72 2.64 17.14
C ILE A 149 20.88 2.12 18.58
N ARG A 150 21.70 1.07 18.77
CA ARG A 150 21.99 0.51 20.10
C ARG A 150 22.74 1.46 21.02
N MET A 151 23.50 2.40 20.46
CA MET A 151 24.27 3.41 21.21
C MET A 151 23.47 4.69 21.48
N LEU A 152 22.26 4.83 20.95
CA LEU A 152 21.42 5.99 21.25
C LEU A 152 21.16 6.06 22.76
N PRO A 153 21.22 7.26 23.38
CA PRO A 153 20.90 7.45 24.80
C PRO A 153 19.50 6.92 25.11
N ARG A 154 19.39 6.10 26.15
CA ARG A 154 18.12 5.50 26.59
C ARG A 154 17.31 6.39 27.52
N GLU A 155 17.80 7.60 27.78
CA GLU A 155 17.08 8.58 28.58
C GLU A 155 15.86 9.14 27.83
N PRO A 156 14.77 9.46 28.52
CA PRO A 156 13.62 10.11 27.93
C PRO A 156 14.02 11.39 27.21
N VAL A 157 13.48 11.60 26.02
CA VAL A 157 13.67 12.83 25.25
C VAL A 157 12.64 13.85 25.71
N THR A 158 13.12 14.99 26.20
CA THR A 158 12.28 16.05 26.77
C THR A 158 11.96 17.20 25.79
N GLU A 159 12.64 17.24 24.63
CA GLU A 159 12.36 18.26 23.61
C GLU A 159 10.95 18.10 23.03
N ALA A 160 10.33 19.25 22.77
CA ALA A 160 9.00 19.30 22.15
C ALA A 160 9.01 18.71 20.72
N GLU A 161 7.84 18.25 20.30
CA GLU A 161 7.57 17.90 18.90
C GLU A 161 7.81 19.13 18.01
N ARG A 162 8.44 18.90 16.84
CA ARG A 162 8.63 19.92 15.81
C ARG A 162 7.77 19.68 14.57
N GLY A 163 7.10 18.51 14.49
CA GLY A 163 6.23 18.15 13.39
C GLY A 163 4.89 18.86 13.43
N SER A 164 4.30 19.10 12.29
CA SER A 164 2.96 19.65 12.11
C SER A 164 2.08 18.75 11.25
N PRO A 165 0.74 18.85 11.32
CA PRO A 165 -0.16 18.01 10.53
C PRO A 165 0.06 18.12 9.01
N GLY A 166 0.50 19.29 8.53
CA GLY A 166 0.76 19.53 7.10
C GLY A 166 2.11 19.02 6.60
N ASP A 167 3.03 18.66 7.51
CA ASP A 167 4.35 18.19 7.09
C ASP A 167 4.26 16.87 6.35
N THR A 168 4.96 16.75 5.24
CA THR A 168 5.17 15.45 4.57
C THR A 168 5.92 14.54 5.52
N VAL A 169 5.34 13.38 5.83
CA VAL A 169 5.93 12.39 6.74
C VAL A 169 6.35 11.10 6.02
N VAL A 170 5.75 10.81 4.87
CA VAL A 170 6.18 9.71 4.00
C VAL A 170 6.25 10.18 2.56
N ILE A 171 7.32 9.78 1.87
CA ILE A 171 7.43 9.90 0.41
C ILE A 171 7.49 8.48 -0.16
N GLY A 172 6.36 8.04 -0.71
CA GLY A 172 6.23 6.70 -1.30
C GLY A 172 6.53 6.71 -2.79
N TYR A 173 7.60 6.03 -3.21
CA TYR A 173 7.91 5.93 -4.64
C TYR A 173 6.98 4.94 -5.35
N THR A 174 6.40 5.39 -6.46
CA THR A 174 5.54 4.59 -7.33
C THR A 174 6.19 4.43 -8.71
N SER A 175 5.94 3.31 -9.37
CA SER A 175 6.37 3.11 -10.76
C SER A 175 5.61 4.07 -11.67
N GLY A 176 6.26 5.16 -12.06
CA GLY A 176 5.69 6.15 -12.97
C GLY A 176 5.37 5.55 -14.35
N THR A 177 4.39 6.14 -15.04
CA THR A 177 4.02 5.78 -16.42
C THR A 177 5.11 6.13 -17.43
N THR A 178 6.01 7.04 -17.07
CA THR A 178 7.12 7.57 -17.90
C THR A 178 8.43 6.80 -17.75
N GLY A 179 8.42 5.70 -16.98
CA GLY A 179 9.61 4.85 -16.75
C GLY A 179 10.46 5.26 -15.54
N ARG A 180 10.32 6.47 -15.01
CA ARG A 180 10.99 6.88 -13.77
C ARG A 180 9.98 6.86 -12.60
N PRO A 181 10.36 6.29 -11.43
CA PRO A 181 9.51 6.33 -10.25
C PRO A 181 9.24 7.78 -9.80
N LYS A 182 8.03 8.02 -9.27
CA LYS A 182 7.63 9.32 -8.71
C LYS A 182 7.38 9.17 -7.21
N GLY A 183 7.86 10.13 -6.42
CA GLY A 183 7.67 10.15 -4.97
C GLY A 183 6.36 10.83 -4.58
N ALA A 184 5.33 10.09 -4.20
CA ALA A 184 4.08 10.66 -3.68
C ALA A 184 4.26 11.16 -2.25
N CYS A 185 3.99 12.45 -2.00
CA CYS A 185 4.17 13.11 -0.71
C CYS A 185 2.91 12.99 0.14
N LEU A 186 3.01 12.32 1.28
CA LEU A 186 1.91 12.12 2.23
C LEU A 186 2.17 12.91 3.50
N SER A 187 1.22 13.78 3.85
CA SER A 187 1.29 14.56 5.09
C SER A 187 0.94 13.71 6.31
N GLN A 188 1.31 14.17 7.51
CA GLN A 188 0.87 13.55 8.76
C GLN A 188 -0.66 13.49 8.85
N ALA A 189 -1.34 14.55 8.42
CA ALA A 189 -2.81 14.59 8.38
C ALA A 189 -3.39 13.53 7.44
N ALA A 190 -2.80 13.33 6.26
CA ALA A 190 -3.25 12.30 5.31
C ALA A 190 -3.08 10.89 5.86
N MET A 191 -1.94 10.59 6.48
CA MET A 191 -1.68 9.33 7.14
C MET A 191 -2.66 9.06 8.29
N LEU A 192 -2.97 10.07 9.09
CA LEU A 192 -3.97 9.98 10.18
C LEU A 192 -5.40 9.81 9.65
N ALA A 193 -5.76 10.50 8.58
CA ALA A 193 -7.08 10.32 7.95
C ALA A 193 -7.25 8.86 7.50
N ASN A 194 -6.27 8.32 6.77
CA ASN A 194 -6.26 6.91 6.40
C ASN A 194 -6.29 5.97 7.62
N ALA A 195 -5.56 6.30 8.68
CA ALA A 195 -5.58 5.46 9.89
C ALA A 195 -6.98 5.40 10.51
N ARG A 196 -7.72 6.53 10.56
CA ARG A 196 -9.12 6.55 11.02
C ARG A 196 -10.05 5.72 10.11
N HIS A 197 -9.88 5.86 8.79
CA HIS A 197 -10.63 5.04 7.82
C HIS A 197 -10.41 3.55 8.04
N SER A 198 -9.15 3.13 8.18
CA SER A 198 -8.79 1.75 8.44
C SER A 198 -9.32 1.24 9.78
N GLN A 199 -9.20 2.04 10.86
CA GLN A 199 -9.71 1.67 12.17
C GLN A 199 -11.22 1.44 12.15
N ALA A 200 -11.97 2.30 11.47
CA ALA A 200 -13.42 2.13 11.30
C ALA A 200 -13.76 0.91 10.42
N LEU A 201 -13.07 0.76 9.28
CA LEU A 201 -13.29 -0.30 8.31
C LEU A 201 -13.07 -1.70 8.89
N PHE A 202 -11.95 -1.91 9.57
CA PHE A 202 -11.57 -3.19 10.16
C PHE A 202 -11.98 -3.33 11.64
N GLU A 203 -12.71 -2.33 12.18
CA GLU A 203 -13.11 -2.29 13.60
C GLU A 203 -11.91 -2.47 14.55
N ILE A 204 -10.79 -1.79 14.23
CA ILE A 204 -9.54 -1.98 14.97
C ILE A 204 -9.64 -1.35 16.36
N THR A 205 -9.37 -2.14 17.37
CA THR A 205 -9.35 -1.73 18.78
C THR A 205 -7.98 -1.99 19.42
N ALA A 206 -7.83 -1.55 20.66
CA ALA A 206 -6.64 -1.86 21.43
C ALA A 206 -6.46 -3.36 21.70
N ASP A 207 -7.50 -4.16 21.70
CA ASP A 207 -7.43 -5.59 22.00
C ASP A 207 -7.00 -6.45 20.82
N ASP A 208 -6.86 -5.84 19.63
CA ASP A 208 -6.46 -6.54 18.44
C ASP A 208 -4.98 -6.92 18.42
N ARG A 209 -4.70 -7.95 17.67
CA ARG A 209 -3.37 -8.41 17.28
C ARG A 209 -3.31 -8.48 15.77
N VAL A 210 -2.54 -7.60 15.16
CA VAL A 210 -2.44 -7.49 13.70
C VAL A 210 -1.18 -8.20 13.21
N LEU A 211 -1.36 -9.21 12.36
CA LEU A 211 -0.23 -9.90 11.71
C LEU A 211 0.18 -9.13 10.44
N THR A 212 1.34 -8.51 10.50
CA THR A 212 1.97 -7.79 9.39
C THR A 212 3.09 -8.62 8.79
N MET A 213 2.91 -9.06 7.54
CA MET A 213 3.92 -9.81 6.78
C MET A 213 4.16 -9.24 5.39
N LEU A 214 3.31 -8.31 4.95
CA LEU A 214 3.55 -7.57 3.72
C LEU A 214 4.62 -6.50 3.94
N PRO A 215 5.43 -6.18 2.90
CA PRO A 215 6.53 -5.24 3.03
C PRO A 215 6.06 -3.84 3.43
N MET A 216 6.66 -3.27 4.49
CA MET A 216 6.35 -1.91 4.95
C MET A 216 7.02 -0.81 4.13
N PHE A 217 7.92 -1.15 3.20
CA PHE A 217 8.36 -0.17 2.21
C PHE A 217 7.27 0.18 1.19
N HIS A 218 6.16 -0.57 1.15
CA HIS A 218 4.93 -0.19 0.47
C HIS A 218 3.91 0.34 1.47
N LEU A 219 3.20 1.40 1.07
CA LEU A 219 2.15 2.01 1.89
C LEU A 219 1.06 0.98 2.28
N GLY A 220 0.80 -0.02 1.43
CA GLY A 220 -0.12 -1.11 1.76
C GLY A 220 0.29 -1.86 3.03
N GLY A 221 1.52 -2.34 3.12
CA GLY A 221 2.04 -3.01 4.31
C GLY A 221 2.20 -2.09 5.52
N LEU A 222 2.52 -0.82 5.26
CA LEU A 222 2.75 0.17 6.32
C LEU A 222 1.44 0.73 6.88
N ASN A 223 0.51 1.20 6.03
CA ASN A 223 -0.58 2.08 6.45
C ASN A 223 -2.01 1.55 6.17
N ILE A 224 -2.20 0.30 5.68
CA ILE A 224 -3.54 -0.29 5.64
C ILE A 224 -3.95 -0.79 7.03
N GLN A 225 -3.12 -1.56 7.73
CA GLN A 225 -3.46 -2.08 9.05
C GLN A 225 -2.40 -1.78 10.10
N THR A 226 -1.10 -1.77 9.76
CA THR A 226 0.01 -1.74 10.73
C THR A 226 0.05 -0.43 11.53
N VAL A 227 0.20 0.72 10.88
CA VAL A 227 0.17 2.03 11.54
C VAL A 227 -1.19 2.32 12.18
N PRO A 228 -2.34 2.09 11.49
CA PRO A 228 -3.66 2.24 12.10
C PRO A 228 -3.84 1.44 13.39
N ALA A 229 -3.39 0.19 13.42
CA ALA A 229 -3.48 -0.66 14.61
C ALA A 229 -2.58 -0.16 15.75
N LEU A 230 -1.36 0.28 15.44
CA LEU A 230 -0.46 0.89 16.41
C LEU A 230 -1.10 2.13 17.05
N LEU A 231 -1.72 3.00 16.24
CA LEU A 231 -2.42 4.21 16.73
C LEU A 231 -3.71 3.87 17.49
N ALA A 232 -4.33 2.73 17.26
CA ALA A 232 -5.46 2.24 18.04
C ALA A 232 -5.03 1.67 19.41
N GLY A 233 -3.77 1.34 19.59
CA GLY A 233 -3.24 0.70 20.81
C GLY A 233 -3.19 -0.82 20.71
N ALA A 234 -3.29 -1.42 19.52
CA ALA A 234 -3.20 -2.86 19.25
C ALA A 234 -1.76 -3.40 19.31
N GLU A 235 -1.58 -4.72 19.38
CA GLU A 235 -0.28 -5.37 19.23
C GLU A 235 -0.01 -5.69 17.74
N ILE A 236 1.18 -5.37 17.26
CA ILE A 236 1.65 -5.75 15.93
C ILE A 236 2.52 -7.00 16.04
N ILE A 237 2.15 -8.07 15.36
CA ILE A 237 2.97 -9.25 15.14
C ILE A 237 3.63 -9.06 13.79
N LEU A 238 4.92 -8.76 13.79
CA LEU A 238 5.64 -8.28 12.62
C LEU A 238 6.60 -9.33 12.11
N HIS A 239 6.33 -9.87 10.93
CA HIS A 239 7.26 -10.74 10.23
C HIS A 239 8.15 -9.92 9.29
N GLN A 240 9.44 -10.24 9.24
CA GLN A 240 10.41 -9.57 8.38
C GLN A 240 10.00 -9.60 6.90
N LYS A 241 9.44 -10.73 6.46
CA LYS A 241 8.87 -10.98 5.13
C LYS A 241 7.81 -12.06 5.23
N PHE A 242 7.04 -12.24 4.16
CA PHE A 242 6.11 -13.35 4.07
C PHE A 242 6.84 -14.70 4.07
N ASP A 243 6.34 -15.59 4.91
CA ASP A 243 6.67 -17.01 4.96
C ASP A 243 5.41 -17.78 5.38
N ALA A 244 5.02 -18.79 4.59
CA ALA A 244 3.77 -19.51 4.81
C ALA A 244 3.78 -20.36 6.10
N GLU A 245 4.89 -21.02 6.43
CA GLU A 245 4.99 -21.77 7.71
C GLU A 245 4.90 -20.82 8.90
N ALA A 246 5.62 -19.69 8.85
CA ALA A 246 5.58 -18.68 9.91
C ALA A 246 4.17 -18.06 10.08
N PHE A 247 3.39 -17.93 9.00
CA PHE A 247 1.99 -17.50 9.08
C PHE A 247 1.17 -18.47 9.92
N PHE A 248 1.21 -19.78 9.62
CA PHE A 248 0.48 -20.78 10.36
C PHE A 248 0.97 -20.93 11.82
N ASP A 249 2.26 -20.74 12.04
CA ASP A 249 2.83 -20.68 13.40
C ASP A 249 2.28 -19.48 14.19
N ALA A 250 2.17 -18.31 13.54
CA ALA A 250 1.60 -17.13 14.18
C ALA A 250 0.12 -17.31 14.56
N LEU A 251 -0.68 -17.98 13.70
CA LEU A 251 -2.06 -18.34 14.03
C LEU A 251 -2.15 -19.15 15.35
N THR A 252 -1.29 -20.15 15.49
CA THR A 252 -1.27 -21.03 16.65
C THR A 252 -0.73 -20.33 17.91
N ARG A 253 0.40 -19.61 17.78
CA ARG A 253 1.13 -19.06 18.93
C ARG A 253 0.60 -17.70 19.39
N HIS A 254 0.15 -16.88 18.46
CA HIS A 254 -0.17 -15.48 18.72
C HIS A 254 -1.64 -15.14 18.50
N ARG A 255 -2.40 -16.01 17.81
CA ARG A 255 -3.83 -15.84 17.52
C ARG A 255 -4.14 -14.43 17.01
N PRO A 256 -3.54 -13.99 15.87
CA PRO A 256 -3.84 -12.68 15.27
C PRO A 256 -5.33 -12.56 14.97
N THR A 257 -5.86 -11.35 15.10
CA THR A 257 -7.28 -11.05 14.84
C THR A 257 -7.50 -10.47 13.44
N LEU A 258 -6.47 -9.86 12.89
CA LEU A 258 -6.47 -9.24 11.55
C LEU A 258 -5.16 -9.52 10.84
N THR A 259 -5.23 -9.54 9.52
CA THR A 259 -4.05 -9.58 8.64
C THR A 259 -4.37 -8.91 7.30
N LEU A 260 -3.34 -8.48 6.59
CA LEU A 260 -3.45 -7.96 5.23
C LEU A 260 -2.76 -8.91 4.26
N LEU A 261 -3.43 -9.20 3.15
CA LEU A 261 -3.02 -10.16 2.14
C LEU A 261 -2.95 -9.51 0.75
N VAL A 262 -2.23 -10.15 -0.14
CA VAL A 262 -2.27 -9.90 -1.59
C VAL A 262 -2.50 -11.24 -2.30
N PRO A 263 -3.03 -11.27 -3.55
CA PRO A 263 -3.38 -12.53 -4.22
C PRO A 263 -2.28 -13.59 -4.20
N ALA A 264 -1.02 -13.21 -4.44
CA ALA A 264 0.10 -14.16 -4.43
C ALA A 264 0.33 -14.80 -3.04
N VAL A 265 0.13 -14.04 -1.97
CA VAL A 265 0.20 -14.56 -0.58
C VAL A 265 -1.00 -15.45 -0.30
N MET A 266 -2.21 -15.06 -0.70
CA MET A 266 -3.41 -15.87 -0.56
C MET A 266 -3.26 -17.22 -1.25
N GLN A 267 -2.77 -17.23 -2.49
CA GLN A 267 -2.51 -18.46 -3.26
C GLN A 267 -1.53 -19.36 -2.52
N ALA A 268 -0.38 -18.81 -2.09
CA ALA A 268 0.64 -19.60 -1.38
C ALA A 268 0.13 -20.19 -0.06
N LEU A 269 -0.79 -19.51 0.62
CA LEU A 269 -1.42 -20.02 1.84
C LEU A 269 -2.44 -21.12 1.55
N VAL A 270 -3.27 -20.95 0.51
CA VAL A 270 -4.29 -21.95 0.12
C VAL A 270 -3.64 -23.25 -0.39
N GLU A 271 -2.53 -23.17 -1.11
CA GLU A 271 -1.78 -24.32 -1.61
C GLU A 271 -0.92 -25.00 -0.53
N HIS A 272 -0.73 -24.35 0.61
CA HIS A 272 0.14 -24.86 1.65
C HIS A 272 -0.48 -26.08 2.36
N ARG A 273 0.33 -27.10 2.65
CA ARG A 273 -0.10 -28.36 3.34
C ARG A 273 -0.89 -28.16 4.63
N ARG A 274 -0.62 -27.08 5.37
CA ARG A 274 -1.31 -26.75 6.64
C ARG A 274 -2.67 -26.09 6.42
N TRP A 275 -2.99 -25.62 5.22
CA TRP A 275 -4.22 -24.88 4.95
C TRP A 275 -5.47 -25.63 5.42
N ALA A 276 -5.59 -26.92 5.07
CA ALA A 276 -6.78 -27.71 5.36
C ALA A 276 -7.04 -27.91 6.87
N THR A 277 -5.99 -27.94 7.69
CA THR A 277 -6.07 -28.28 9.13
C THR A 277 -5.81 -27.11 10.08
N ALA A 278 -5.30 -25.97 9.59
CA ALA A 278 -5.00 -24.82 10.43
C ALA A 278 -6.27 -24.22 11.05
N ASP A 279 -6.19 -23.79 12.30
CA ASP A 279 -7.26 -23.02 12.95
C ASP A 279 -7.15 -21.54 12.57
N LEU A 280 -8.07 -21.05 11.74
CA LEU A 280 -8.18 -19.65 11.34
C LEU A 280 -9.17 -18.85 12.19
N SER A 281 -9.81 -19.45 13.18
CA SER A 281 -10.91 -18.86 13.96
C SER A 281 -10.54 -17.58 14.71
N SER A 282 -9.25 -17.33 14.94
CA SER A 282 -8.78 -16.07 15.54
C SER A 282 -8.88 -14.88 14.58
N LEU A 283 -8.83 -15.11 13.26
CA LEU A 283 -8.94 -14.05 12.25
C LEU A 283 -10.40 -13.61 12.11
N ARG A 284 -10.70 -12.42 12.63
CA ARG A 284 -12.02 -11.77 12.45
C ARG A 284 -12.26 -11.37 11.00
N ALA A 285 -11.20 -10.93 10.33
CA ALA A 285 -11.20 -10.57 8.91
C ALA A 285 -9.76 -10.56 8.37
N ALA A 286 -9.63 -10.64 7.05
CA ALA A 286 -8.42 -10.30 6.35
C ALA A 286 -8.70 -9.19 5.33
N GLY A 287 -7.84 -8.16 5.29
CA GLY A 287 -7.85 -7.18 4.21
C GLY A 287 -7.18 -7.77 2.98
N ALA A 288 -7.62 -7.41 1.78
CA ALA A 288 -6.92 -7.76 0.54
C ALA A 288 -6.99 -6.63 -0.48
N GLY A 289 -5.91 -6.46 -1.27
CA GLY A 289 -5.85 -5.40 -2.27
C GLY A 289 -4.54 -5.41 -3.05
N SER A 290 -4.14 -4.24 -3.54
CA SER A 290 -2.94 -4.02 -4.37
C SER A 290 -3.08 -4.51 -5.82
N SER A 291 -3.93 -5.49 -6.10
CA SER A 291 -4.33 -5.98 -7.43
C SER A 291 -5.69 -6.66 -7.33
N VAL A 292 -6.29 -6.98 -8.47
CA VAL A 292 -7.55 -7.74 -8.51
C VAL A 292 -7.38 -9.06 -7.76
N VAL A 293 -8.27 -9.32 -6.82
CA VAL A 293 -8.27 -10.57 -6.04
C VAL A 293 -9.15 -11.60 -6.77
N PRO A 294 -8.59 -12.75 -7.20
CA PRO A 294 -9.39 -13.81 -7.80
C PRO A 294 -10.52 -14.29 -6.88
N LEU A 295 -11.72 -14.44 -7.44
CA LEU A 295 -12.89 -14.85 -6.66
C LEU A 295 -12.68 -16.19 -5.95
N ALA A 296 -12.03 -17.15 -6.60
CA ALA A 296 -11.72 -18.45 -6.01
C ALA A 296 -10.87 -18.34 -4.73
N LEU A 297 -9.96 -17.36 -4.64
CA LEU A 297 -9.19 -17.11 -3.43
C LEU A 297 -10.06 -16.49 -2.33
N ILE A 298 -10.95 -15.58 -2.67
CA ILE A 298 -11.92 -15.00 -1.71
C ILE A 298 -12.78 -16.13 -1.14
N GLU A 299 -13.35 -16.98 -1.98
CA GLU A 299 -14.18 -18.11 -1.61
C GLU A 299 -13.43 -19.14 -0.73
N ALA A 300 -12.15 -19.40 -1.03
CA ALA A 300 -11.32 -20.29 -0.23
C ALA A 300 -11.15 -19.82 1.21
N PHE A 301 -10.96 -18.52 1.45
CA PHE A 301 -10.90 -17.96 2.81
C PHE A 301 -12.28 -17.90 3.45
N GLN A 302 -13.31 -17.49 2.72
CA GLN A 302 -14.68 -17.43 3.22
C GLN A 302 -15.20 -18.80 3.64
N SER A 303 -14.91 -19.88 2.90
CA SER A 303 -15.28 -21.25 3.27
C SER A 303 -14.65 -21.70 4.60
N ARG A 304 -13.58 -21.00 5.03
CA ARG A 304 -12.90 -21.19 6.31
C ARG A 304 -13.34 -20.16 7.38
N GLY A 305 -14.41 -19.39 7.13
CA GLY A 305 -14.99 -18.42 8.05
C GLY A 305 -14.26 -17.07 8.12
N VAL A 306 -13.32 -16.78 7.21
CA VAL A 306 -12.55 -15.53 7.18
C VAL A 306 -13.05 -14.63 6.03
N PRO A 307 -13.77 -13.53 6.31
CA PRO A 307 -14.17 -12.57 5.29
C PRO A 307 -12.95 -11.83 4.73
N ILE A 308 -12.92 -11.66 3.41
CA ILE A 308 -11.89 -10.91 2.70
C ILE A 308 -12.43 -9.53 2.36
N GLN A 309 -12.07 -8.53 3.15
CA GLN A 309 -12.43 -7.13 2.91
C GLN A 309 -11.49 -6.55 1.86
N GLN A 310 -12.01 -6.32 0.66
CA GLN A 310 -11.19 -5.70 -0.39
C GLN A 310 -10.99 -4.21 -0.10
N VAL A 311 -9.76 -3.75 -0.31
CA VAL A 311 -9.37 -2.34 -0.20
C VAL A 311 -8.83 -1.86 -1.54
N TYR A 312 -9.29 -0.69 -1.96
CA TYR A 312 -8.89 -0.02 -3.17
C TYR A 312 -8.29 1.35 -2.86
N GLY A 313 -7.20 1.63 -3.53
CA GLY A 313 -6.45 2.86 -3.47
C GLY A 313 -5.03 2.65 -3.96
N SER A 314 -4.21 3.67 -3.80
CA SER A 314 -2.83 3.71 -4.26
C SER A 314 -1.95 4.39 -3.21
N THR A 315 -0.66 4.49 -3.45
CA THR A 315 0.25 5.28 -2.61
C THR A 315 -0.27 6.71 -2.44
N GLU A 316 -0.80 7.29 -3.50
CA GLU A 316 -1.32 8.66 -3.57
C GLU A 316 -2.59 8.87 -2.71
N THR A 317 -3.21 7.79 -2.20
CA THR A 317 -4.41 7.84 -1.34
C THR A 317 -4.14 7.40 0.10
N ALA A 318 -2.91 7.15 0.49
CA ALA A 318 -2.36 6.82 1.82
C ALA A 318 -2.72 5.46 2.48
N PRO A 319 -3.17 4.36 1.91
CA PRO A 319 -3.60 3.97 0.57
C PRO A 319 -5.07 3.49 0.47
N ILE A 320 -5.97 3.81 1.40
CA ILE A 320 -7.37 3.38 1.37
C ILE A 320 -8.27 4.54 0.98
N ALA A 321 -9.05 4.39 -0.09
CA ALA A 321 -10.07 5.35 -0.50
C ALA A 321 -11.45 4.72 -0.68
N ILE A 322 -11.51 3.47 -1.18
CA ILE A 322 -12.72 2.68 -1.32
C ILE A 322 -12.46 1.32 -0.69
N ALA A 323 -13.40 0.75 0.05
CA ALA A 323 -13.24 -0.57 0.63
C ALA A 323 -14.59 -1.22 0.98
N GLN A 324 -14.57 -2.54 1.17
CA GLN A 324 -15.72 -3.31 1.64
C GLN A 324 -15.79 -3.32 3.16
N SER A 325 -17.00 -3.12 3.70
CA SER A 325 -17.28 -3.51 5.08
C SER A 325 -17.20 -5.04 5.22
N ARG A 326 -17.20 -5.53 6.47
CA ARG A 326 -17.19 -6.97 6.73
C ARG A 326 -18.43 -7.68 6.17
N GLU A 327 -19.60 -7.02 6.22
CA GLU A 327 -20.85 -7.51 5.65
C GLU A 327 -20.79 -7.54 4.11
N GLU A 328 -20.25 -6.48 3.50
CA GLU A 328 -20.10 -6.41 2.04
C GLU A 328 -19.10 -7.44 1.52
N ALA A 329 -18.09 -7.79 2.29
CA ALA A 329 -17.15 -8.85 1.92
C ALA A 329 -17.86 -10.18 1.67
N TRP A 330 -18.89 -10.50 2.45
CA TRP A 330 -19.74 -11.69 2.25
C TRP A 330 -20.77 -11.50 1.14
N ALA A 331 -21.40 -10.32 1.06
CA ALA A 331 -22.53 -10.08 0.19
C ALA A 331 -22.15 -9.82 -1.28
N ALA A 332 -20.96 -9.26 -1.52
CA ALA A 332 -20.53 -8.84 -2.86
C ALA A 332 -19.04 -9.13 -3.09
N PRO A 333 -18.61 -10.40 -3.06
CA PRO A 333 -17.23 -10.75 -3.31
C PRO A 333 -16.79 -10.27 -4.72
N GLY A 334 -15.61 -9.65 -4.81
CA GLY A 334 -15.09 -9.07 -6.05
C GLY A 334 -15.39 -7.58 -6.24
N SER A 335 -16.36 -6.99 -5.53
CA SER A 335 -16.52 -5.53 -5.49
C SER A 335 -15.37 -4.90 -4.72
N ILE A 336 -15.02 -3.64 -5.02
CA ILE A 336 -14.05 -2.88 -4.22
C ILE A 336 -14.73 -2.10 -3.08
N GLY A 337 -16.06 -2.24 -2.89
CA GLY A 337 -16.82 -1.66 -1.78
C GLY A 337 -17.32 -0.24 -2.06
N ARG A 338 -17.20 0.63 -1.04
CA ARG A 338 -17.68 2.02 -1.07
C ARG A 338 -16.60 2.98 -0.61
N PRO A 339 -16.69 4.30 -0.96
CA PRO A 339 -15.82 5.31 -0.38
C PRO A 339 -15.82 5.25 1.16
N VAL A 340 -14.65 5.33 1.78
CA VAL A 340 -14.48 5.18 3.22
C VAL A 340 -14.44 6.53 3.93
N GLY A 341 -15.10 6.64 5.08
CA GLY A 341 -15.07 7.83 5.94
C GLY A 341 -15.46 9.10 5.19
N ASP A 342 -14.53 10.04 5.11
CA ASP A 342 -14.66 11.32 4.43
C ASP A 342 -14.00 11.36 3.04
N CYS A 343 -13.70 10.18 2.46
CA CYS A 343 -13.33 10.06 1.06
C CYS A 343 -14.56 10.16 0.16
N GLU A 344 -14.42 10.90 -0.93
CA GLU A 344 -15.40 11.00 -2.00
C GLU A 344 -14.85 10.30 -3.25
N ALA A 345 -15.75 9.67 -4.01
CA ALA A 345 -15.42 9.06 -5.29
C ALA A 345 -16.47 9.46 -6.35
N ARG A 346 -16.00 9.65 -7.57
CA ARG A 346 -16.88 9.86 -8.74
C ARG A 346 -16.32 9.16 -9.97
N LEU A 347 -17.15 8.92 -10.96
CA LEU A 347 -16.73 8.52 -12.28
C LEU A 347 -16.50 9.78 -13.13
N GLY A 348 -15.29 9.97 -13.59
CA GLY A 348 -14.91 10.98 -14.56
C GLY A 348 -15.14 10.53 -15.99
N PRO A 349 -14.63 11.30 -16.97
CA PRO A 349 -14.72 10.94 -18.40
C PRO A 349 -14.15 9.54 -18.66
N GLY A 350 -14.82 8.75 -19.48
CA GLY A 350 -14.42 7.39 -19.81
C GLY A 350 -14.58 6.38 -18.67
N GLY A 351 -15.28 6.72 -17.59
CA GLY A 351 -15.45 5.85 -16.42
C GLY A 351 -14.25 5.83 -15.48
N GLU A 352 -13.35 6.83 -15.57
CA GLU A 352 -12.20 6.95 -14.67
C GLU A 352 -12.65 7.16 -13.23
N ILE A 353 -12.15 6.35 -12.30
CA ILE A 353 -12.36 6.54 -10.86
C ILE A 353 -11.56 7.78 -10.44
N GLN A 354 -12.26 8.78 -9.90
CA GLN A 354 -11.63 9.98 -9.34
C GLN A 354 -11.96 10.08 -7.86
N LEU A 355 -10.97 10.44 -7.07
CA LEU A 355 -11.02 10.41 -5.61
C LEU A 355 -10.72 11.79 -5.02
N ARG A 356 -11.39 12.13 -3.92
CA ARG A 356 -11.13 13.33 -3.14
C ARG A 356 -11.25 13.00 -1.67
N GLY A 357 -10.42 13.61 -0.83
CA GLY A 357 -10.49 13.42 0.61
C GLY A 357 -9.19 13.78 1.33
N PRO A 358 -9.20 13.78 2.65
CA PRO A 358 -8.05 14.19 3.46
C PRO A 358 -6.87 13.21 3.43
N SER A 359 -7.06 11.99 2.93
CA SER A 359 -6.00 10.98 2.77
C SER A 359 -5.23 11.09 1.45
N ILE A 360 -5.63 12.02 0.55
CA ILE A 360 -4.96 12.21 -0.74
C ILE A 360 -3.61 12.89 -0.52
N MET A 361 -2.61 12.51 -1.32
CA MET A 361 -1.27 13.11 -1.33
C MET A 361 -1.33 14.62 -1.55
N THR A 362 -0.31 15.33 -1.10
CA THR A 362 -0.15 16.75 -1.41
C THR A 362 0.39 17.01 -2.81
N GLY A 363 1.02 16.03 -3.43
CA GLY A 363 1.59 16.06 -4.77
C GLY A 363 2.76 15.10 -4.91
N TYR A 364 3.38 15.10 -6.08
CA TYR A 364 4.63 14.38 -6.32
C TYR A 364 5.84 15.25 -5.96
N LEU A 365 6.85 14.63 -5.37
CA LEU A 365 8.10 15.28 -4.96
C LEU A 365 8.77 15.95 -6.16
N ASP A 366 9.00 17.25 -6.05
CA ASP A 366 9.68 18.09 -7.03
C ASP A 366 9.17 17.93 -8.49
N ASP A 367 7.92 17.42 -8.67
CA ASP A 367 7.27 17.25 -9.97
C ASP A 367 5.89 17.94 -10.00
N PRO A 368 5.87 19.28 -10.15
CA PRO A 368 4.62 20.05 -10.22
C PRO A 368 3.78 19.73 -11.46
N ALA A 369 4.41 19.30 -12.56
CA ALA A 369 3.71 18.95 -13.78
C ALA A 369 2.89 17.66 -13.59
N ALA A 370 3.51 16.60 -13.08
CA ALA A 370 2.79 15.36 -12.74
C ALA A 370 1.74 15.57 -11.65
N THR A 371 2.01 16.48 -10.71
CA THR A 371 1.04 16.84 -9.68
C THR A 371 -0.20 17.50 -10.29
N ALA A 372 -0.03 18.47 -11.17
CA ALA A 372 -1.12 19.16 -11.85
C ALA A 372 -1.92 18.24 -12.79
N GLU A 373 -1.26 17.25 -13.43
CA GLU A 373 -1.93 16.24 -14.25
C GLU A 373 -2.79 15.29 -13.40
N SER A 374 -2.31 14.93 -12.21
CA SER A 374 -2.96 13.94 -11.34
C SER A 374 -3.99 14.53 -10.39
N LEU A 375 -3.81 15.79 -9.94
CA LEU A 375 -4.70 16.51 -9.03
C LEU A 375 -5.39 17.65 -9.78
N VAL A 376 -6.59 17.39 -10.26
CA VAL A 376 -7.38 18.35 -11.06
C VAL A 376 -8.61 18.78 -10.28
N GLU A 377 -8.75 20.08 -10.04
CA GLU A 377 -9.90 20.66 -9.30
C GLU A 377 -10.16 19.98 -7.93
N GLY A 378 -9.10 19.56 -7.25
CA GLY A 378 -9.17 18.87 -5.97
C GLY A 378 -9.52 17.38 -6.06
N TRP A 379 -9.61 16.82 -7.27
CA TRP A 379 -9.80 15.40 -7.51
C TRP A 379 -8.51 14.72 -7.95
N TYR A 380 -8.17 13.62 -7.29
CA TYR A 380 -7.10 12.74 -7.74
C TYR A 380 -7.61 11.82 -8.85
N ARG A 381 -6.97 11.89 -9.99
CA ARG A 381 -7.22 11.05 -11.17
C ARG A 381 -6.41 9.76 -11.01
N THR A 382 -7.11 8.65 -10.80
CA THR A 382 -6.43 7.38 -10.52
C THR A 382 -5.84 6.71 -11.75
N GLY A 383 -6.35 7.04 -12.93
CA GLY A 383 -6.09 6.31 -14.18
C GLY A 383 -6.69 4.90 -14.18
N ASP A 384 -7.56 4.58 -13.24
CA ASP A 384 -8.28 3.32 -13.15
C ASP A 384 -9.73 3.51 -13.61
N ILE A 385 -10.28 2.56 -14.34
CA ILE A 385 -11.67 2.55 -14.79
C ILE A 385 -12.50 1.68 -13.87
N GLY A 386 -13.70 2.13 -13.56
CA GLY A 386 -14.64 1.40 -12.73
C GLY A 386 -16.08 1.66 -13.08
N SER A 387 -16.96 1.06 -12.31
CA SER A 387 -18.40 1.24 -12.38
C SER A 387 -19.01 1.21 -10.98
N VAL A 388 -20.26 1.68 -10.88
CA VAL A 388 -21.04 1.65 -9.65
C VAL A 388 -22.31 0.88 -9.93
N ASP A 389 -22.65 -0.11 -9.11
CA ASP A 389 -23.89 -0.87 -9.26
C ASP A 389 -25.09 -0.14 -8.64
N ALA A 390 -26.28 -0.73 -8.79
CA ALA A 390 -27.53 -0.17 -8.29
C ALA A 390 -27.56 0.00 -6.76
N GLU A 391 -26.78 -0.80 -6.05
CA GLU A 391 -26.61 -0.74 -4.60
C GLU A 391 -25.54 0.26 -4.17
N GLY A 392 -24.87 0.93 -5.12
CA GLY A 392 -23.84 1.93 -4.87
C GLY A 392 -22.47 1.35 -4.52
N ARG A 393 -22.24 0.08 -4.82
CA ARG A 393 -20.91 -0.57 -4.66
C ARG A 393 -20.08 -0.30 -5.90
N TRP A 394 -18.79 -0.06 -5.67
CA TRP A 394 -17.83 0.20 -6.72
C TRP A 394 -17.17 -1.10 -7.19
N TRP A 395 -16.88 -1.11 -8.50
CA TRP A 395 -16.22 -2.24 -9.18
C TRP A 395 -15.06 -1.71 -9.99
N PHE A 396 -13.87 -2.25 -9.76
CA PHE A 396 -12.72 -1.98 -10.60
C PHE A 396 -12.85 -2.76 -11.91
N THR A 397 -12.61 -2.10 -13.02
CA THR A 397 -12.67 -2.72 -14.36
C THR A 397 -11.27 -2.96 -14.91
N ASP A 398 -10.47 -1.89 -15.06
CA ASP A 398 -9.11 -1.96 -15.60
C ASP A 398 -8.36 -0.64 -15.39
N ARG A 399 -7.10 -0.59 -15.85
CA ARG A 399 -6.35 0.65 -15.95
C ARG A 399 -6.53 1.31 -17.30
N LEU A 400 -6.78 2.62 -17.32
CA LEU A 400 -6.97 3.41 -18.54
C LEU A 400 -5.84 3.20 -19.56
N LYS A 401 -4.59 3.17 -19.10
CA LYS A 401 -3.40 2.95 -19.96
C LYS A 401 -3.21 1.52 -20.45
N HIS A 402 -3.98 0.55 -19.94
CA HIS A 402 -3.93 -0.84 -20.33
C HIS A 402 -5.04 -1.21 -21.32
N MET A 403 -6.02 -0.32 -21.50
CA MET A 403 -7.10 -0.56 -22.45
C MET A 403 -6.55 -0.79 -23.86
N ILE A 404 -7.04 -1.84 -24.50
CA ILE A 404 -6.73 -2.18 -25.89
C ILE A 404 -7.75 -1.47 -26.76
N ILE A 405 -7.29 -0.65 -27.68
CA ILE A 405 -8.17 0.08 -28.60
C ILE A 405 -8.23 -0.64 -29.95
N SER A 406 -9.30 -1.40 -30.15
CA SER A 406 -9.49 -2.23 -31.34
C SER A 406 -10.63 -1.70 -32.19
N GLY A 407 -10.31 -1.09 -33.34
CA GLY A 407 -11.32 -0.56 -34.26
C GLY A 407 -12.20 0.55 -33.66
N GLY A 408 -11.68 1.29 -32.68
CA GLY A 408 -12.41 2.34 -31.95
C GLY A 408 -13.15 1.84 -30.72
N GLU A 409 -13.18 0.54 -30.47
CA GLU A 409 -13.76 -0.07 -29.28
C GLU A 409 -12.71 -0.27 -28.17
N ASN A 410 -13.07 0.07 -26.96
CA ASN A 410 -12.23 -0.13 -25.76
C ASN A 410 -12.42 -1.56 -25.22
N ILE A 411 -11.34 -2.32 -25.15
CA ILE A 411 -11.31 -3.68 -24.60
C ILE A 411 -10.49 -3.68 -23.33
N SER A 412 -11.10 -4.09 -22.22
CA SER A 412 -10.40 -4.29 -20.96
C SER A 412 -9.63 -5.63 -20.98
N PRO A 413 -8.30 -5.63 -20.87
CA PRO A 413 -7.54 -6.85 -20.66
C PRO A 413 -8.06 -7.69 -19.49
N ALA A 414 -8.39 -7.06 -18.37
CA ALA A 414 -8.88 -7.75 -17.18
C ALA A 414 -10.21 -8.48 -17.39
N GLU A 415 -11.10 -7.95 -18.24
CA GLU A 415 -12.34 -8.63 -18.63
C GLU A 415 -12.04 -9.91 -19.41
N VAL A 416 -11.10 -9.84 -20.35
CA VAL A 416 -10.69 -10.98 -21.17
C VAL A 416 -9.93 -12.01 -20.33
N GLU A 417 -9.03 -11.56 -19.45
CA GLU A 417 -8.28 -12.41 -18.52
C GLU A 417 -9.19 -13.22 -17.60
N ARG A 418 -10.28 -12.63 -17.11
CA ARG A 418 -11.26 -13.31 -16.25
C ARG A 418 -11.90 -14.52 -16.93
N VAL A 419 -12.15 -14.44 -18.23
CA VAL A 419 -12.65 -15.56 -19.01
C VAL A 419 -11.55 -16.53 -19.32
N LEU A 420 -10.37 -16.05 -19.73
CA LEU A 420 -9.21 -16.86 -20.09
C LEU A 420 -8.73 -17.74 -18.94
N ALA A 421 -8.73 -17.22 -17.72
CA ALA A 421 -8.33 -17.96 -16.51
C ALA A 421 -9.20 -19.19 -16.22
N GLN A 422 -10.39 -19.28 -16.80
CA GLN A 422 -11.31 -20.42 -16.64
C GLN A 422 -11.13 -21.47 -17.77
N ALA A 423 -10.29 -21.16 -18.77
CA ALA A 423 -10.11 -22.05 -19.90
C ALA A 423 -9.29 -23.30 -19.51
N PRO A 424 -9.66 -24.50 -19.98
CA PRO A 424 -8.95 -25.73 -19.64
C PRO A 424 -7.46 -25.67 -20.01
N GLY A 425 -6.59 -26.07 -19.08
CA GLY A 425 -5.15 -26.10 -19.27
C GLY A 425 -4.43 -24.75 -19.16
N VAL A 426 -5.12 -23.69 -18.74
CA VAL A 426 -4.50 -22.38 -18.42
C VAL A 426 -4.17 -22.37 -16.94
N LEU A 427 -2.87 -22.24 -16.59
CA LEU A 427 -2.40 -22.10 -15.21
C LEU A 427 -2.33 -20.64 -14.78
N GLU A 428 -1.71 -19.80 -15.62
CA GLU A 428 -1.65 -18.35 -15.44
C GLU A 428 -1.91 -17.68 -16.79
N CYS A 429 -2.46 -16.48 -16.77
CA CYS A 429 -2.71 -15.71 -17.99
C CYS A 429 -2.54 -14.21 -17.80
N ALA A 430 -2.27 -13.55 -18.91
CA ALA A 430 -2.35 -12.11 -19.06
C ALA A 430 -2.84 -11.80 -20.48
N VAL A 431 -3.45 -10.62 -20.67
CA VAL A 431 -3.89 -10.14 -21.96
C VAL A 431 -3.23 -8.82 -22.27
N ILE A 432 -2.68 -8.68 -23.47
CA ILE A 432 -2.03 -7.44 -23.92
C ILE A 432 -2.54 -7.04 -25.30
N GLY A 433 -2.48 -5.74 -25.60
CA GLY A 433 -2.68 -5.25 -26.96
C GLY A 433 -1.49 -5.63 -27.87
N ARG A 434 -1.78 -6.22 -29.00
CA ARG A 434 -0.83 -6.45 -30.07
C ARG A 434 -1.20 -5.56 -31.26
N PRO A 435 -0.24 -4.84 -31.87
CA PRO A 435 -0.50 -4.03 -33.07
C PRO A 435 -1.16 -4.85 -34.19
N ASP A 436 -2.16 -4.27 -34.84
CA ASP A 436 -2.89 -4.85 -35.96
C ASP A 436 -3.11 -3.79 -37.03
N THR A 437 -2.77 -4.09 -38.28
CA THR A 437 -2.84 -3.13 -39.39
C THR A 437 -4.24 -2.66 -39.73
N LYS A 438 -5.26 -3.46 -39.41
CA LYS A 438 -6.68 -3.16 -39.72
C LYS A 438 -7.40 -2.51 -38.53
N TRP A 439 -7.07 -2.93 -37.32
CA TRP A 439 -7.84 -2.58 -36.13
C TRP A 439 -7.09 -1.67 -35.15
N GLY A 440 -5.82 -1.30 -35.46
CA GLY A 440 -4.93 -0.57 -34.56
C GLY A 440 -4.27 -1.51 -33.56
N GLU A 441 -5.09 -2.07 -32.67
CA GLU A 441 -4.68 -3.12 -31.73
C GLU A 441 -5.70 -4.26 -31.69
N VAL A 442 -5.24 -5.46 -31.32
CA VAL A 442 -6.11 -6.61 -31.04
C VAL A 442 -5.63 -7.32 -29.77
N PRO A 443 -6.54 -7.94 -29.00
CA PRO A 443 -6.15 -8.70 -27.81
C PRO A 443 -5.29 -9.91 -28.19
N LEU A 444 -4.17 -10.08 -27.46
CA LEU A 444 -3.31 -11.26 -27.47
C LEU A 444 -3.40 -11.92 -26.09
N ALA A 445 -3.84 -13.16 -26.04
CA ALA A 445 -3.79 -13.96 -24.83
C ALA A 445 -2.36 -14.48 -24.62
N VAL A 446 -1.79 -14.26 -23.43
CA VAL A 446 -0.49 -14.83 -23.03
C VAL A 446 -0.74 -15.79 -21.88
N VAL A 447 -0.32 -17.04 -22.00
CA VAL A 447 -0.66 -18.09 -21.05
C VAL A 447 0.56 -18.87 -20.58
N VAL A 448 0.53 -19.30 -19.32
CA VAL A 448 1.37 -20.39 -18.82
C VAL A 448 0.54 -21.66 -18.96
N ALA A 449 1.00 -22.55 -19.82
CA ALA A 449 0.26 -23.76 -20.16
C ALA A 449 0.45 -24.86 -19.11
N GLY A 450 -0.65 -25.51 -18.75
CA GLY A 450 -0.69 -26.68 -17.88
C GLY A 450 -1.13 -27.93 -18.61
N PRO A 451 -1.35 -29.03 -17.89
CA PRO A 451 -1.83 -30.29 -18.47
C PRO A 451 -3.14 -30.09 -19.24
N GLY A 452 -3.20 -30.63 -20.45
CA GLY A 452 -4.40 -30.57 -21.30
C GLY A 452 -4.59 -29.22 -22.04
N PHE A 453 -3.60 -28.35 -22.04
CA PHE A 453 -3.63 -27.11 -22.82
C PHE A 453 -3.75 -27.39 -24.32
N ASP A 454 -4.66 -26.66 -24.95
CA ASP A 454 -4.89 -26.69 -26.40
C ASP A 454 -5.31 -25.30 -26.86
N GLU A 455 -4.48 -24.65 -27.67
CA GLU A 455 -4.69 -23.28 -28.14
C GLU A 455 -6.07 -23.10 -28.83
N ARG A 456 -6.47 -24.05 -29.66
CA ARG A 456 -7.76 -23.98 -30.40
C ARG A 456 -8.94 -24.02 -29.42
N LYS A 457 -8.86 -24.86 -28.39
CA LYS A 457 -9.88 -24.96 -27.36
C LYS A 457 -9.93 -23.68 -26.52
N VAL A 458 -8.79 -23.08 -26.20
CA VAL A 458 -8.72 -21.80 -25.47
C VAL A 458 -9.35 -20.69 -26.30
N LEU A 459 -9.04 -20.58 -27.60
CA LEU A 459 -9.70 -19.57 -28.46
C LEU A 459 -11.19 -19.79 -28.60
N ALA A 460 -11.63 -21.02 -28.80
CA ALA A 460 -13.05 -21.38 -28.87
C ALA A 460 -13.79 -21.16 -27.52
N PHE A 461 -13.07 -21.17 -26.40
CA PHE A 461 -13.67 -20.96 -25.08
C PHE A 461 -14.30 -19.58 -24.89
N PHE A 462 -13.88 -18.59 -25.67
CA PHE A 462 -14.47 -17.26 -25.64
C PHE A 462 -15.82 -17.15 -26.35
N GLU A 463 -16.18 -18.10 -27.21
CA GLU A 463 -17.44 -18.07 -27.96
C GLU A 463 -18.64 -18.10 -27.01
N GLY A 464 -19.57 -17.17 -27.23
CA GLY A 464 -20.73 -17.00 -26.36
C GLY A 464 -20.48 -16.39 -24.97
N ARG A 465 -19.19 -16.20 -24.59
CA ARG A 465 -18.79 -15.63 -23.29
C ARG A 465 -18.37 -14.17 -23.37
N LEU A 466 -17.75 -13.78 -24.49
CA LEU A 466 -17.37 -12.39 -24.77
C LEU A 466 -17.79 -11.99 -26.18
N ALA A 467 -18.04 -10.68 -26.35
CA ALA A 467 -18.29 -10.11 -27.67
C ALA A 467 -17.10 -10.41 -28.61
N ARG A 468 -17.37 -10.67 -29.87
CA ARG A 468 -16.36 -11.13 -30.85
C ARG A 468 -15.15 -10.19 -30.98
N PHE A 469 -15.36 -8.88 -30.86
CA PHE A 469 -14.27 -7.92 -30.96
C PHE A 469 -13.33 -7.93 -29.74
N LYS A 470 -13.81 -8.43 -28.58
CA LYS A 470 -13.02 -8.60 -27.34
C LYS A 470 -12.21 -9.88 -27.31
N GLN A 471 -12.53 -10.85 -28.15
CA GLN A 471 -11.89 -12.17 -28.11
C GLN A 471 -10.46 -12.09 -28.63
N PRO A 472 -9.49 -12.72 -27.92
CA PRO A 472 -8.13 -12.83 -28.41
C PRO A 472 -8.06 -13.50 -29.78
N ARG A 473 -7.18 -12.99 -30.65
CA ARG A 473 -6.99 -13.54 -32.00
C ARG A 473 -5.82 -14.52 -32.07
N ALA A 474 -5.03 -14.61 -31.02
CA ALA A 474 -3.93 -15.54 -30.89
C ALA A 474 -3.64 -15.82 -29.42
N VAL A 475 -2.94 -16.90 -29.17
CA VAL A 475 -2.40 -17.27 -27.86
C VAL A 475 -0.88 -17.35 -27.97
N ALA A 476 -0.16 -16.72 -27.03
CA ALA A 476 1.26 -16.89 -26.85
C ALA A 476 1.50 -17.72 -25.58
N VAL A 477 2.27 -18.79 -25.70
CA VAL A 477 2.62 -19.63 -24.55
C VAL A 477 3.99 -19.20 -24.02
N VAL A 478 4.07 -18.96 -22.71
CA VAL A 478 5.30 -18.58 -22.02
C VAL A 478 5.57 -19.53 -20.85
N PRO A 479 6.85 -19.74 -20.47
CA PRO A 479 7.17 -20.63 -19.35
C PRO A 479 6.73 -20.07 -18.00
N ALA A 480 6.70 -18.73 -17.85
CA ALA A 480 6.21 -18.03 -16.68
C ALA A 480 5.86 -16.57 -17.06
N LEU A 481 4.91 -15.97 -16.36
CA LEU A 481 4.64 -14.52 -16.50
C LEU A 481 5.71 -13.71 -15.76
N PRO A 482 6.38 -12.75 -16.41
CA PRO A 482 7.33 -11.88 -15.75
C PRO A 482 6.61 -11.02 -14.71
N ARG A 483 7.19 -10.89 -13.52
CA ARG A 483 6.57 -10.18 -12.40
C ARG A 483 7.45 -9.05 -11.91
N THR A 484 6.82 -7.99 -11.45
CA THR A 484 7.47 -6.91 -10.70
C THR A 484 7.87 -7.39 -9.30
N ALA A 485 8.69 -6.62 -8.58
CA ALA A 485 9.01 -6.87 -7.18
C ALA A 485 7.78 -6.97 -6.25
N LEU A 486 6.63 -6.44 -6.68
CA LEU A 486 5.33 -6.52 -6.02
C LEU A 486 4.52 -7.77 -6.38
N GLY A 487 5.05 -8.65 -7.22
CA GLY A 487 4.33 -9.82 -7.72
C GLY A 487 3.32 -9.54 -8.83
N LYS A 488 3.14 -8.28 -9.27
CA LYS A 488 2.27 -7.92 -10.40
C LYS A 488 2.94 -8.31 -11.72
N VAL A 489 2.14 -8.67 -12.73
CA VAL A 489 2.65 -8.93 -14.07
C VAL A 489 3.37 -7.68 -14.61
N ASN A 490 4.61 -7.86 -15.05
CA ASN A 490 5.41 -6.82 -15.69
C ASN A 490 5.06 -6.74 -17.17
N LEU A 491 4.07 -5.92 -17.53
CA LEU A 491 3.59 -5.82 -18.92
C LEU A 491 4.65 -5.39 -19.93
N PRO A 492 5.57 -4.43 -19.64
CA PRO A 492 6.69 -4.12 -20.53
C PRO A 492 7.57 -5.34 -20.82
N ALA A 493 7.98 -6.08 -19.79
CA ALA A 493 8.78 -7.29 -19.96
C ALA A 493 8.00 -8.39 -20.70
N LEU A 494 6.69 -8.53 -20.43
CA LEU A 494 5.83 -9.47 -21.11
C LEU A 494 5.70 -9.15 -22.60
N ARG A 495 5.50 -7.87 -22.95
CA ARG A 495 5.46 -7.42 -24.35
C ARG A 495 6.77 -7.68 -25.07
N ALA A 496 7.91 -7.43 -24.44
CA ALA A 496 9.22 -7.73 -25.01
C ALA A 496 9.42 -9.24 -25.24
N MET A 497 8.97 -10.06 -24.28
CA MET A 497 9.06 -11.53 -24.38
C MET A 497 8.27 -12.10 -25.55
N VAL A 498 7.05 -11.60 -25.81
CA VAL A 498 6.20 -12.12 -26.89
C VAL A 498 6.42 -11.42 -28.24
N ALA A 499 7.16 -10.31 -28.28
CA ALA A 499 7.56 -9.62 -29.51
C ALA A 499 8.86 -10.20 -30.10
N ALA A 500 9.67 -10.91 -29.33
CA ALA A 500 10.85 -11.61 -29.83
C ALA A 500 10.40 -12.73 -30.79
N PRO A 501 10.97 -12.85 -32.00
CA PRO A 501 10.73 -14.02 -32.84
C PRO A 501 11.18 -15.29 -32.09
N PRO A 502 10.49 -16.44 -32.29
CA PRO A 502 10.83 -17.69 -31.64
C PRO A 502 12.22 -18.23 -31.99
#